data_a0df0e8367b09d3032f3ee46685b4b15
#
_entry.id   a0df0e8367b09d3032f3ee46685b4b15
#
_cell.length_a   1.000
_cell.length_b   1.000
_cell.length_c   1.000
_cell.angle_alpha   90.00
_cell.angle_beta   90.00
_cell.angle_gamma   90.00
#
_symmetry.space_group_name_H-M   'P 1'
#
loop_
_entity.id
_entity.type
_entity.pdbx_description
1 polymer ?
#
loop_
_entity_poly.entity_id
_entity_poly.type
_entity_poly.pdbx_seq_one_letter_code
_entity_poly.pdbx_strand_id
1 'polypeptide(L)'
;MPIIENHRLVNDPWQHLDETSSLTGRSMVIVPLARLEEALSEWPTGHRGLGVDLPNSARVDDIVQHLARLDIVTVNLPAFNDGRAFSQARSLRHTHRFSGTIRARGTFIPDQYPMLLQAGVDSFEVSTRFTLEEWVAEAHAVPATYQRDYAAGAGLSTRPFAEAQSWAEQPHYG
;
A
#
# COMPACT_ATOMS: atom_id res chain seq x y z
N MET A 1 9.84 10.05 6.85
CA MET A 1 8.49 10.05 7.45
C MET A 1 8.29 8.71 8.14
N PRO A 2 7.51 8.63 9.25
CA PRO A 2 7.22 7.33 9.88
C PRO A 2 6.41 6.44 8.92
N ILE A 3 6.64 5.12 9.04
CA ILE A 3 5.90 4.12 8.28
C ILE A 3 5.02 3.32 9.23
N ILE A 4 3.75 3.14 8.85
CA ILE A 4 2.83 2.24 9.52
C ILE A 4 2.61 1.01 8.65
N GLU A 5 2.81 -0.17 9.23
CA GLU A 5 2.47 -1.47 8.64
C GLU A 5 1.84 -2.34 9.72
N ASN A 6 0.74 -3.03 9.40
CA ASN A 6 0.01 -3.87 10.35
C ASN A 6 -0.29 -3.13 11.68
N HIS A 7 -0.74 -1.87 11.59
CA HIS A 7 -1.07 -0.98 12.72
C HIS A 7 0.09 -0.69 13.69
N ARG A 8 1.33 -0.79 13.22
CA ARG A 8 2.54 -0.52 14.03
C ARG A 8 3.50 0.36 13.26
N LEU A 9 4.24 1.19 13.99
CA LEU A 9 5.37 1.90 13.41
C LEU A 9 6.51 0.92 13.13
N VAL A 10 7.07 1.01 11.93
CA VAL A 10 8.19 0.19 11.50
C VAL A 10 9.33 1.06 10.97
N ASN A 11 10.55 0.51 11.02
CA ASN A 11 11.68 1.13 10.35
C ASN A 11 11.53 0.96 8.84
N ASP A 12 11.79 2.01 8.09
CA ASP A 12 11.74 1.97 6.63
C ASP A 12 13.11 1.61 6.04
N PRO A 13 13.26 0.43 5.44
CA PRO A 13 14.49 0.08 4.76
C PRO A 13 14.57 0.64 3.33
N TRP A 14 13.48 1.19 2.80
CA TRP A 14 13.35 1.65 1.43
C TRP A 14 13.90 3.07 1.25
N GLN A 15 14.63 3.27 0.17
CA GLN A 15 15.16 4.57 -0.22
C GLN A 15 14.45 5.06 -1.48
N HIS A 16 13.75 6.19 -1.38
CA HIS A 16 13.23 6.87 -2.56
C HIS A 16 14.38 7.53 -3.30
N LEU A 17 14.53 7.19 -4.58
CA LEU A 17 15.50 7.79 -5.45
C LEU A 17 14.87 8.92 -6.26
N ASP A 18 15.66 9.92 -6.57
CA ASP A 18 15.31 10.95 -7.55
C ASP A 18 15.74 10.52 -8.97
N GLU A 19 15.52 11.41 -9.94
CA GLU A 19 15.85 11.16 -11.35
C GLU A 19 17.36 11.01 -11.63
N THR A 20 18.22 11.44 -10.70
CA THR A 20 19.67 11.52 -10.88
C THR A 20 20.46 10.55 -10.02
N SER A 21 19.83 9.98 -9.00
CA SER A 21 20.50 9.10 -8.04
C SER A 21 20.95 7.78 -8.66
N SER A 22 22.18 7.35 -8.37
CA SER A 22 22.71 6.06 -8.81
C SER A 22 22.01 4.89 -8.10
N LEU A 23 21.77 3.80 -8.83
CA LEU A 23 21.29 2.50 -8.33
C LEU A 23 22.41 1.66 -7.71
N THR A 24 23.66 1.93 -8.10
CA THR A 24 24.82 1.09 -7.75
C THR A 24 25.02 1.00 -6.24
N GLY A 25 25.17 -0.23 -5.74
CA GLY A 25 25.44 -0.49 -4.31
C GLY A 25 24.24 -0.32 -3.37
N ARG A 26 23.04 -0.16 -3.90
CA ARG A 26 21.79 -0.06 -3.12
C ARG A 26 21.07 -1.40 -3.11
N SER A 27 20.30 -1.66 -2.05
CA SER A 27 19.63 -2.95 -1.87
C SER A 27 18.09 -2.86 -1.84
N MET A 28 17.54 -1.73 -1.44
CA MET A 28 16.08 -1.51 -1.36
C MET A 28 15.75 -0.10 -1.81
N VAL A 29 15.30 0.02 -3.05
CA VAL A 29 15.09 1.31 -3.70
C VAL A 29 13.69 1.42 -4.30
N ILE A 30 13.15 2.63 -4.26
CA ILE A 30 11.92 3.00 -4.97
C ILE A 30 12.32 4.06 -5.99
N VAL A 31 12.19 3.72 -7.28
CA VAL A 31 12.54 4.62 -8.38
C VAL A 31 11.29 5.34 -8.90
N PRO A 32 11.42 6.57 -9.41
CA PRO A 32 10.33 7.21 -10.17
C PRO A 32 9.91 6.35 -11.36
N LEU A 33 8.63 6.41 -11.75
CA LEU A 33 8.11 5.67 -12.89
C LEU A 33 8.94 5.91 -14.18
N ALA A 34 9.38 7.13 -14.40
CA ALA A 34 10.19 7.50 -15.56
C ALA A 34 11.52 6.73 -15.66
N ARG A 35 12.05 6.25 -14.54
CA ARG A 35 13.29 5.47 -14.46
C ARG A 35 13.09 3.97 -14.35
N LEU A 36 11.85 3.49 -14.40
CA LEU A 36 11.58 2.07 -14.16
C LEU A 36 12.29 1.17 -15.16
N GLU A 37 12.28 1.49 -16.44
CA GLU A 37 12.94 0.69 -17.49
C GLU A 37 14.46 0.65 -17.31
N GLU A 38 15.07 1.80 -17.01
CA GLU A 38 16.50 1.88 -16.69
C GLU A 38 16.82 0.99 -15.47
N ALA A 39 16.05 1.15 -14.40
CA ALA A 39 16.22 0.38 -13.18
C ALA A 39 16.07 -1.13 -13.42
N LEU A 40 15.10 -1.54 -14.23
CA LEU A 40 14.90 -2.95 -14.57
C LEU A 40 16.04 -3.53 -15.40
N SER A 41 16.71 -2.72 -16.22
CA SER A 41 17.87 -3.15 -17.00
C SER A 41 19.14 -3.35 -16.16
N GLU A 42 19.31 -2.50 -15.14
CA GLU A 42 20.46 -2.53 -14.24
C GLU A 42 20.27 -3.47 -13.04
N TRP A 43 19.01 -3.66 -12.59
CA TRP A 43 18.71 -4.48 -11.42
C TRP A 43 18.83 -5.97 -11.75
N PRO A 44 19.68 -6.72 -11.04
CA PRO A 44 19.89 -8.13 -11.35
C PRO A 44 18.60 -8.93 -11.31
N THR A 45 18.38 -9.77 -12.31
CA THR A 45 17.19 -10.64 -12.37
C THR A 45 17.13 -11.58 -11.16
N GLY A 46 15.98 -11.61 -10.49
CA GLY A 46 15.77 -12.42 -9.29
C GLY A 46 16.21 -11.77 -7.98
N HIS A 47 16.86 -10.59 -8.04
CA HIS A 47 17.17 -9.84 -6.82
C HIS A 47 15.93 -9.08 -6.33
N ARG A 48 15.75 -9.11 -5.02
CA ARG A 48 14.73 -8.36 -4.30
C ARG A 48 15.17 -6.92 -4.04
N GLY A 49 14.20 -6.06 -3.73
CA GLY A 49 14.46 -4.71 -3.29
C GLY A 49 14.29 -3.63 -4.36
N LEU A 50 13.58 -3.94 -5.46
CA LEU A 50 13.18 -2.95 -6.44
C LEU A 50 11.72 -2.55 -6.27
N GLY A 51 11.46 -1.26 -6.21
CA GLY A 51 10.14 -0.67 -6.18
C GLY A 51 9.98 0.49 -7.14
N VAL A 52 8.73 0.88 -7.37
CA VAL A 52 8.39 2.01 -8.23
C VAL A 52 7.46 2.99 -7.51
N ASP A 53 7.72 4.27 -7.72
CA ASP A 53 6.82 5.35 -7.33
C ASP A 53 5.87 5.67 -8.49
N LEU A 54 4.60 5.29 -8.33
CA LEU A 54 3.56 5.44 -9.33
C LEU A 54 2.83 6.78 -9.11
N PRO A 55 3.02 7.78 -9.98
CA PRO A 55 2.29 9.04 -9.87
C PRO A 55 0.77 8.79 -10.00
N ASN A 56 -0.04 9.59 -9.33
CA ASN A 56 -1.50 9.46 -9.43
C ASN A 56 -2.06 9.76 -10.84
N SER A 57 -1.28 10.37 -11.71
CA SER A 57 -1.62 10.60 -13.13
C SER A 57 -1.32 9.41 -14.04
N ALA A 58 -0.48 8.46 -13.60
CA ALA A 58 -0.11 7.28 -14.37
C ALA A 58 -1.18 6.18 -14.25
N ARG A 59 -1.19 5.28 -15.22
CA ARG A 59 -2.05 4.11 -15.20
C ARG A 59 -1.30 2.91 -14.62
N VAL A 60 -2.01 2.04 -13.93
CA VAL A 60 -1.43 0.77 -13.46
C VAL A 60 -0.99 -0.10 -14.64
N ASP A 61 -1.72 -0.01 -15.76
CA ASP A 61 -1.40 -0.74 -16.99
C ASP A 61 0.03 -0.47 -17.49
N ASP A 62 0.59 0.72 -17.22
CA ASP A 62 1.94 1.11 -17.64
C ASP A 62 3.03 0.26 -16.95
N ILE A 63 2.73 -0.38 -15.82
CA ILE A 63 3.70 -1.18 -15.05
C ILE A 63 3.32 -2.66 -14.93
N VAL A 64 2.17 -3.09 -15.46
CA VAL A 64 1.66 -4.47 -15.28
C VAL A 64 2.67 -5.53 -15.67
N GLN A 65 3.35 -5.36 -16.81
CA GLN A 65 4.36 -6.30 -17.30
C GLN A 65 5.57 -6.45 -16.37
N HIS A 66 5.78 -5.49 -15.48
CA HIS A 66 6.95 -5.44 -14.58
C HIS A 66 6.61 -5.86 -13.13
N LEU A 67 5.32 -6.03 -12.79
CA LEU A 67 4.89 -6.32 -11.42
C LEU A 67 5.58 -7.53 -10.80
N ALA A 68 5.89 -8.56 -11.60
CA ALA A 68 6.59 -9.76 -11.12
C ALA A 68 8.03 -9.48 -10.63
N ARG A 69 8.63 -8.35 -11.03
CA ARG A 69 9.98 -7.93 -10.65
C ARG A 69 9.99 -6.86 -9.55
N LEU A 70 8.83 -6.37 -9.15
CA LEU A 70 8.69 -5.32 -8.14
C LEU A 70 8.30 -5.92 -6.79
N ASP A 71 8.95 -5.46 -5.74
CA ASP A 71 8.60 -5.82 -4.36
C ASP A 71 7.69 -4.79 -3.69
N ILE A 72 7.72 -3.53 -4.17
CA ILE A 72 6.87 -2.46 -3.66
C ILE A 72 6.43 -1.53 -4.78
N VAL A 73 5.17 -1.09 -4.71
CA VAL A 73 4.63 0.00 -5.55
C VAL A 73 4.10 1.07 -4.62
N THR A 74 4.60 2.30 -4.77
CA THR A 74 4.09 3.44 -4.02
C THR A 74 3.02 4.15 -4.85
N VAL A 75 1.85 4.39 -4.25
CA VAL A 75 0.77 5.18 -4.84
C VAL A 75 0.70 6.54 -4.15
N ASN A 76 0.56 7.60 -4.95
CA ASN A 76 0.69 8.97 -4.47
C ASN A 76 -0.68 9.64 -4.27
N LEU A 77 -0.87 10.22 -3.09
CA LEU A 77 -2.01 11.07 -2.73
C LEU A 77 -1.54 12.54 -2.64
N PRO A 78 -1.47 13.27 -3.75
CA PRO A 78 -0.94 14.64 -3.75
C PRO A 78 -1.85 15.62 -3.01
N ALA A 79 -3.15 15.31 -2.90
CA ALA A 79 -4.13 16.10 -2.20
C ALA A 79 -5.20 15.20 -1.56
N PHE A 80 -5.77 15.68 -0.47
CA PHE A 80 -6.81 14.98 0.30
C PHE A 80 -8.03 14.54 -0.54
N ASN A 81 -8.43 15.33 -1.51
CA ASN A 81 -9.60 15.08 -2.36
C ASN A 81 -9.27 14.30 -3.65
N ASP A 82 -8.04 13.84 -3.82
CA ASP A 82 -7.64 13.08 -5.01
C ASP A 82 -7.76 11.56 -4.77
N GLY A 83 -8.84 10.98 -5.29
CA GLY A 83 -9.15 9.55 -5.12
C GLY A 83 -8.44 8.60 -6.06
N ARG A 84 -7.58 9.07 -6.98
CA ARG A 84 -6.95 8.23 -8.02
C ARG A 84 -6.06 7.13 -7.42
N ALA A 85 -5.33 7.44 -6.36
CA ALA A 85 -4.49 6.47 -5.66
C ALA A 85 -5.27 5.26 -5.11
N PHE A 86 -6.51 5.46 -4.65
CA PHE A 86 -7.38 4.36 -4.23
C PHE A 86 -7.70 3.40 -5.38
N SER A 87 -7.98 3.97 -6.56
CA SER A 87 -8.26 3.18 -7.77
C SER A 87 -7.00 2.44 -8.23
N GLN A 88 -5.82 3.08 -8.17
CA GLN A 88 -4.55 2.44 -8.49
C GLN A 88 -4.26 1.28 -7.52
N ALA A 89 -4.37 1.48 -6.21
CA ALA A 89 -4.16 0.44 -5.20
C ALA A 89 -5.12 -0.74 -5.40
N ARG A 90 -6.41 -0.45 -5.61
CA ARG A 90 -7.43 -1.47 -5.88
C ARG A 90 -7.12 -2.24 -7.16
N SER A 91 -6.72 -1.58 -8.24
CA SER A 91 -6.34 -2.22 -9.49
C SER A 91 -5.13 -3.13 -9.30
N LEU A 92 -4.07 -2.65 -8.66
CA LEU A 92 -2.89 -3.45 -8.34
C LEU A 92 -3.26 -4.72 -7.57
N ARG A 93 -4.00 -4.57 -6.47
CA ARG A 93 -4.30 -5.69 -5.56
C ARG A 93 -5.35 -6.64 -6.13
N HIS A 94 -6.49 -6.13 -6.62
CA HIS A 94 -7.65 -6.98 -6.97
C HIS A 94 -7.66 -7.40 -8.43
N THR A 95 -7.25 -6.52 -9.36
CA THR A 95 -7.24 -6.84 -10.79
C THR A 95 -5.95 -7.56 -11.19
N HIS A 96 -4.81 -7.01 -10.83
CA HIS A 96 -3.51 -7.54 -11.25
C HIS A 96 -2.87 -8.49 -10.22
N ARG A 97 -3.51 -8.67 -9.05
CA ARG A 97 -3.08 -9.60 -7.98
C ARG A 97 -1.62 -9.40 -7.56
N PHE A 98 -1.19 -8.16 -7.54
CA PHE A 98 0.15 -7.82 -7.10
C PHE A 98 0.37 -8.31 -5.68
N SER A 99 1.38 -9.16 -5.48
CA SER A 99 1.69 -9.79 -4.20
C SER A 99 2.71 -9.02 -3.36
N GLY A 100 3.36 -8.01 -3.95
CA GLY A 100 4.29 -7.12 -3.24
C GLY A 100 3.56 -6.10 -2.37
N THR A 101 4.31 -5.26 -1.72
CA THR A 101 3.80 -4.20 -0.85
C THR A 101 3.20 -3.06 -1.69
N ILE A 102 2.01 -2.60 -1.33
CA ILE A 102 1.45 -1.34 -1.85
C ILE A 102 1.58 -0.30 -0.75
N ARG A 103 2.32 0.77 -1.03
CA ARG A 103 2.57 1.87 -0.08
C ARG A 103 1.80 3.11 -0.48
N ALA A 104 1.03 3.66 0.46
CA ALA A 104 0.45 5.00 0.29
C ALA A 104 1.44 6.07 0.76
N ARG A 105 1.59 7.13 -0.05
CA ARG A 105 2.44 8.28 0.23
C ARG A 105 1.73 9.57 -0.12
N GLY A 106 2.01 10.65 0.61
CA GLY A 106 1.52 12.00 0.29
C GLY A 106 0.64 12.59 1.38
N THR A 107 -0.37 13.34 0.95
CA THR A 107 -1.25 14.08 1.87
C THR A 107 -2.54 13.30 2.09
N PHE A 108 -2.60 12.54 3.17
CA PHE A 108 -3.81 11.85 3.62
C PHE A 108 -3.92 11.89 5.15
N ILE A 109 -5.11 11.62 5.66
CA ILE A 109 -5.46 11.76 7.08
C ILE A 109 -5.96 10.43 7.64
N PRO A 110 -6.04 10.26 8.97
CA PRO A 110 -6.49 9.02 9.60
C PRO A 110 -7.82 8.49 9.07
N ASP A 111 -8.81 9.34 8.79
CA ASP A 111 -10.12 8.95 8.25
C ASP A 111 -10.03 8.18 6.92
N GLN A 112 -8.97 8.40 6.13
CA GLN A 112 -8.76 7.70 4.85
C GLN A 112 -8.06 6.35 5.03
N TYR A 113 -7.46 6.11 6.18
CA TYR A 113 -6.69 4.90 6.46
C TYR A 113 -7.51 3.60 6.26
N PRO A 114 -8.75 3.46 6.78
CA PRO A 114 -9.55 2.26 6.55
C PRO A 114 -9.85 2.01 5.07
N MET A 115 -10.13 3.08 4.31
CA MET A 115 -10.42 2.98 2.88
C MET A 115 -9.19 2.55 2.07
N LEU A 116 -8.00 3.05 2.43
CA LEU A 116 -6.75 2.64 1.81
C LEU A 116 -6.43 1.17 2.11
N LEU A 117 -6.65 0.71 3.36
CA LEU A 117 -6.54 -0.71 3.71
C LEU A 117 -7.47 -1.58 2.86
N GLN A 118 -8.74 -1.18 2.71
CA GLN A 118 -9.73 -1.89 1.86
C GLN A 118 -9.34 -1.88 0.38
N ALA A 119 -8.67 -0.83 -0.08
CA ALA A 119 -8.13 -0.79 -1.44
C ALA A 119 -6.92 -1.70 -1.65
N GLY A 120 -6.35 -2.27 -0.58
CA GLY A 120 -5.24 -3.21 -0.63
C GLY A 120 -3.88 -2.59 -0.34
N VAL A 121 -3.84 -1.41 0.29
CA VAL A 121 -2.60 -0.78 0.78
C VAL A 121 -2.14 -1.48 2.04
N ASP A 122 -0.85 -1.79 2.13
CA ASP A 122 -0.23 -2.48 3.26
C ASP A 122 0.66 -1.57 4.11
N SER A 123 1.24 -0.54 3.49
CA SER A 123 2.26 0.33 4.07
C SER A 123 1.89 1.79 3.88
N PHE A 124 2.11 2.61 4.90
CA PHE A 124 1.63 3.99 4.93
C PHE A 124 2.74 4.92 5.38
N GLU A 125 3.16 5.83 4.49
CA GLU A 125 4.10 6.90 4.83
C GLU A 125 3.33 8.07 5.43
N VAL A 126 3.26 8.11 6.77
CA VAL A 126 2.36 9.00 7.48
C VAL A 126 3.01 10.29 7.94
N SER A 127 2.19 11.33 8.06
CA SER A 127 2.60 12.60 8.67
C SER A 127 2.80 12.44 10.17
N THR A 128 3.81 13.10 10.72
CA THR A 128 4.01 13.23 12.18
C THR A 128 3.00 14.14 12.88
N ARG A 129 2.06 14.71 12.11
CA ARG A 129 0.97 15.55 12.64
C ARG A 129 0.00 14.75 13.52
N PHE A 130 -0.15 13.46 13.24
CA PHE A 130 -1.07 12.56 13.92
C PHE A 130 -0.28 11.47 14.66
N THR A 131 -0.79 11.04 15.80
CA THR A 131 -0.20 9.94 16.58
C THR A 131 -0.54 8.59 15.98
N LEU A 132 0.18 7.53 16.37
CA LEU A 132 -0.15 6.17 15.95
C LEU A 132 -1.54 5.77 16.41
N GLU A 133 -1.91 6.18 17.63
CA GLU A 133 -3.22 5.88 18.23
C GLU A 133 -4.36 6.45 17.38
N GLU A 134 -4.21 7.68 16.85
CA GLU A 134 -5.21 8.28 15.95
C GLU A 134 -5.35 7.47 14.65
N TRP A 135 -4.25 7.02 14.06
CA TRP A 135 -4.29 6.16 12.87
C TRP A 135 -4.97 4.81 13.14
N VAL A 136 -4.64 4.17 14.25
CA VAL A 136 -5.17 2.83 14.59
C VAL A 136 -6.64 2.93 15.04
N ALA A 137 -7.04 3.99 15.74
CA ALA A 137 -8.43 4.20 16.14
C ALA A 137 -9.37 4.22 14.94
N GLU A 138 -8.99 4.91 13.85
CA GLU A 138 -9.79 4.95 12.63
C GLU A 138 -9.86 3.59 11.91
N ALA A 139 -8.82 2.77 11.99
CA ALA A 139 -8.86 1.42 11.43
C ALA A 139 -9.97 0.56 12.05
N HIS A 140 -10.30 0.80 13.31
CA HIS A 140 -11.34 0.07 14.05
C HIS A 140 -12.71 0.75 14.00
N ALA A 141 -12.79 2.04 13.63
CA ALA A 141 -14.03 2.81 13.61
C ALA A 141 -15.00 2.38 12.50
N VAL A 142 -14.48 1.80 11.41
CA VAL A 142 -15.31 1.31 10.30
C VAL A 142 -15.51 -0.19 10.43
N PRO A 143 -16.72 -0.67 10.79
CA PRO A 143 -16.98 -2.10 10.84
C PRO A 143 -16.73 -2.70 9.46
N ALA A 144 -15.97 -3.79 9.41
CA ALA A 144 -15.66 -4.56 8.19
C ALA A 144 -16.92 -5.09 7.45
N THR A 145 -18.10 -4.78 7.97
CA THR A 145 -19.39 -5.35 7.57
C THR A 145 -20.21 -4.49 6.62
N TYR A 146 -19.86 -3.23 6.36
CA TYR A 146 -20.74 -2.36 5.58
C TYR A 146 -20.68 -2.57 4.05
N GLN A 147 -19.67 -3.27 3.56
CA GLN A 147 -19.62 -3.72 2.14
C GLN A 147 -19.24 -5.20 2.08
N ARG A 148 -20.16 -6.06 2.45
CA ARG A 148 -20.13 -7.47 2.05
C ARG A 148 -20.33 -7.54 0.53
N ASP A 149 -19.49 -8.41 -0.10
CA ASP A 149 -19.85 -9.15 -1.30
C ASP A 149 -19.50 -8.63 -2.68
N TYR A 150 -18.27 -8.10 -2.85
CA TYR A 150 -17.65 -8.30 -4.17
C TYR A 150 -16.42 -9.23 -4.14
N ALA A 151 -16.05 -9.75 -2.98
CA ALA A 151 -14.89 -10.63 -2.80
C ALA A 151 -15.22 -12.12 -2.69
N ALA A 152 -16.50 -12.51 -2.67
CA ALA A 152 -16.92 -13.89 -2.48
C ALA A 152 -16.64 -14.82 -3.67
N GLY A 153 -16.13 -14.30 -4.79
CA GLY A 153 -15.85 -15.09 -6.01
C GLY A 153 -14.38 -15.34 -6.33
N ALA A 154 -13.45 -14.76 -5.60
CA ALA A 154 -12.03 -14.96 -5.84
C ALA A 154 -11.35 -15.27 -4.51
N GLY A 155 -10.81 -16.47 -4.37
CA GLY A 155 -10.05 -16.91 -3.21
C GLY A 155 -8.86 -16.01 -2.91
N LEU A 156 -9.16 -14.83 -2.40
CA LEU A 156 -8.18 -13.90 -1.89
C LEU A 156 -7.76 -14.44 -0.54
N SER A 157 -6.47 -14.77 -0.42
CA SER A 157 -5.80 -14.89 0.86
C SER A 157 -5.88 -13.52 1.55
N THR A 158 -7.03 -13.22 2.14
CA THR A 158 -7.08 -12.27 3.21
C THR A 158 -6.27 -12.90 4.32
N ARG A 159 -5.10 -12.34 4.63
CA ARG A 159 -4.52 -12.61 5.94
C ARG A 159 -5.62 -12.30 6.94
N PRO A 160 -6.11 -13.28 7.70
CA PRO A 160 -7.23 -13.04 8.58
C PRO A 160 -6.82 -11.93 9.54
N PHE A 161 -7.68 -10.96 9.66
CA PHE A 161 -7.69 -10.04 10.79
C PHE A 161 -7.85 -10.91 12.02
N ALA A 162 -6.76 -11.20 12.72
CA ALA A 162 -6.69 -12.26 13.73
C ALA A 162 -7.53 -11.97 15.00
N GLU A 163 -8.30 -10.89 15.03
CA GLU A 163 -9.07 -10.48 16.20
C GLU A 163 -10.58 -10.31 15.95
N ALA A 164 -11.09 -10.61 14.77
CA ALA A 164 -12.54 -10.53 14.53
C ALA A 164 -13.33 -11.65 15.22
N GLN A 165 -12.70 -12.59 15.90
CA GLN A 165 -13.38 -13.71 16.55
C GLN A 165 -13.80 -13.46 18.01
N SER A 166 -13.42 -12.34 18.64
CA SER A 166 -13.77 -12.09 20.04
C SER A 166 -15.16 -11.47 20.27
N TRP A 167 -15.86 -11.08 19.19
CA TRP A 167 -17.17 -10.41 19.31
C TRP A 167 -18.37 -11.36 19.20
N ALA A 168 -18.16 -12.64 18.95
CA ALA A 168 -19.24 -13.62 18.79
C ALA A 168 -19.82 -14.17 20.11
N GLU A 169 -19.25 -13.78 21.26
CA GLU A 169 -19.66 -14.30 22.58
C GLU A 169 -20.16 -13.21 23.54
N GLN A 170 -20.95 -12.26 23.08
CA GLN A 170 -21.70 -11.43 24.03
C GLN A 170 -23.13 -11.97 24.19
N PRO A 171 -23.56 -12.28 25.42
CA PRO A 171 -24.90 -12.79 25.67
C PRO A 171 -25.94 -11.71 25.40
N HIS A 172 -26.97 -12.08 24.68
CA HIS A 172 -28.17 -11.27 24.46
C HIS A 172 -28.81 -10.98 25.83
N TYR A 173 -28.82 -9.73 26.23
CA TYR A 173 -29.73 -9.29 27.28
C TYR A 173 -31.14 -9.28 26.72
N GLY A 174 -32.01 -10.10 27.36
CA GLY A 174 -33.44 -10.13 27.16
C GLY A 174 -34.16 -8.89 27.73
#